data_5ff616eb7dffdfbb12616b15bb8ab9a1
#
_entry.id   5ff616eb7dffdfbb12616b15bb8ab9a1
#
_cell.length_a   1.000
_cell.length_b   1.000
_cell.length_c   1.000
_cell.angle_alpha   90.00
_cell.angle_beta   90.00
_cell.angle_gamma   90.00
#
_symmetry.space_group_name_H-M   'P 1'
#
loop_
_entity.id
_entity.type
_entity.pdbx_description
1 polymer ?
#
loop_
_entity_poly.entity_id
_entity_poly.type
_entity_poly.pdbx_seq_one_letter_code
_entity_poly.pdbx_strand_id
1 'polypeptide(L)'
;MSSENREVLVHVDHMKKYFPVRKKGVLKAVDDVSFDIFKGETLGLVGESGCGKTTCGRTVLGLYPVTEGTVEYAGKNVTNLKKNELPWFKKRAQMIFQDPYASLDPRMTVGDIIKEGMENFGLYPNKEEREERVYELLRLVGLNKEHATRFPHEFSGGQRQRIGIARALAVDPEFIVCDEPISALDVSIQAQVVNLLVKLQRELGLTYLFIAHDLSMVKHISDRVGVMYMGHIVELASSKELYANPQHPYTKALLSAIPIPNPEKEKNKVVLPLEGEVGSPINCGPGCRFASRCKYATERCKNETPVLKEIEKEHFAACHLFD
;
A
#
# COMPACT_ATOMS: atom_id res chain seq x y z
N MET A 1 -13.33 -14.71 12.55
CA MET A 1 -12.43 -15.88 12.54
C MET A 1 -11.23 -15.48 13.38
N SER A 2 -10.84 -16.27 14.38
CA SER A 2 -9.67 -16.00 15.21
C SER A 2 -8.39 -16.07 14.37
N SER A 3 -7.37 -15.27 14.70
CA SER A 3 -6.07 -15.16 14.01
C SER A 3 -5.30 -16.47 13.83
N GLU A 4 -5.58 -17.46 14.65
CA GLU A 4 -4.82 -18.71 14.74
C GLU A 4 -4.88 -19.62 13.49
N ASN A 5 -5.66 -19.28 12.46
CA ASN A 5 -5.84 -20.14 11.28
C ASN A 5 -5.82 -19.37 9.94
N ARG A 6 -5.25 -18.15 9.90
CA ARG A 6 -5.14 -17.39 8.65
C ARG A 6 -3.81 -17.70 7.94
N GLU A 7 -3.88 -18.08 6.66
CA GLU A 7 -2.70 -18.33 5.81
C GLU A 7 -1.97 -17.02 5.53
N VAL A 8 -0.68 -16.92 5.89
CA VAL A 8 0.18 -15.80 5.56
C VAL A 8 0.58 -15.92 4.10
N LEU A 9 0.21 -14.92 3.29
CA LEU A 9 0.61 -14.85 1.87
C LEU A 9 1.91 -14.09 1.69
N VAL A 10 2.06 -12.95 2.38
CA VAL A 10 3.29 -12.13 2.35
C VAL A 10 3.80 -11.97 3.77
N HIS A 11 5.06 -12.34 3.99
CA HIS A 11 5.77 -12.12 5.26
C HIS A 11 6.95 -11.19 5.02
N VAL A 12 6.98 -10.09 5.75
CA VAL A 12 8.05 -9.10 5.72
C VAL A 12 8.74 -9.10 7.07
N ASP A 13 10.06 -9.37 7.07
CA ASP A 13 10.84 -9.49 8.28
C ASP A 13 12.05 -8.55 8.27
N HIS A 14 12.09 -7.62 9.22
CA HIS A 14 13.16 -6.63 9.41
C HIS A 14 13.60 -5.92 8.14
N MET A 15 12.65 -5.67 7.20
CA MET A 15 12.94 -5.09 5.90
C MET A 15 13.44 -3.66 6.01
N LYS A 16 14.59 -3.40 5.38
CA LYS A 16 15.18 -2.07 5.25
C LYS A 16 15.40 -1.73 3.77
N LYS A 17 15.09 -0.49 3.43
CA LYS A 17 15.41 0.07 2.12
C LYS A 17 16.02 1.45 2.26
N TYR A 18 17.31 1.53 1.92
CA TYR A 18 18.10 2.74 1.99
C TYR A 18 18.53 3.19 0.60
N PHE A 19 18.65 4.51 0.43
CA PHE A 19 19.14 5.12 -0.78
C PHE A 19 20.32 6.03 -0.48
N PRO A 20 21.46 5.89 -1.19
CA PRO A 20 22.57 6.84 -1.06
C PRO A 20 22.16 8.19 -1.64
N VAL A 21 22.34 9.26 -0.88
CA VAL A 21 22.07 10.63 -1.31
C VAL A 21 23.39 11.36 -1.46
N ARG A 22 23.73 11.71 -2.72
CA ARG A 22 25.01 12.32 -3.05
C ARG A 22 25.30 13.54 -2.14
N LYS A 23 26.46 13.53 -1.49
CA LYS A 23 26.95 14.56 -0.54
C LYS A 23 26.08 14.79 0.72
N LYS A 24 24.97 14.06 0.91
CA LYS A 24 24.08 14.25 2.06
C LYS A 24 24.00 13.02 2.99
N GLY A 25 24.50 11.84 2.53
CA GLY A 25 24.50 10.61 3.34
C GLY A 25 23.50 9.56 2.85
N VAL A 26 22.79 8.92 3.75
CA VAL A 26 21.88 7.81 3.47
C VAL A 26 20.45 8.17 3.86
N LEU A 27 19.54 8.08 2.90
CA LEU A 27 18.10 8.17 3.12
C LEU A 27 17.58 6.81 3.55
N LYS A 28 17.09 6.71 4.78
CA LYS A 28 16.45 5.52 5.33
C LYS A 28 14.95 5.57 5.04
N ALA A 29 14.56 5.20 3.82
CA ALA A 29 13.19 5.32 3.35
C ALA A 29 12.26 4.27 3.99
N VAL A 30 12.76 3.07 4.24
CA VAL A 30 12.15 2.01 5.07
C VAL A 30 13.23 1.53 6.01
N ASP A 31 12.97 1.51 7.31
CA ASP A 31 13.96 1.23 8.34
C ASP A 31 13.37 0.29 9.39
N ASP A 32 13.67 -1.00 9.26
CA ASP A 32 13.27 -2.07 10.18
C ASP A 32 11.75 -2.29 10.25
N VAL A 33 11.15 -2.66 9.11
CA VAL A 33 9.71 -2.89 9.01
C VAL A 33 9.41 -4.39 8.96
N SER A 34 8.50 -4.85 9.83
CA SER A 34 8.03 -6.24 9.88
C SER A 34 6.50 -6.28 9.94
N PHE A 35 5.88 -7.09 9.09
CA PHE A 35 4.43 -7.34 9.09
C PHE A 35 4.07 -8.55 8.22
N ASP A 36 2.91 -9.13 8.50
CA ASP A 36 2.27 -10.14 7.67
C ASP A 36 1.10 -9.58 6.89
N ILE A 37 0.84 -10.12 5.69
CA ILE A 37 -0.40 -9.96 4.95
C ILE A 37 -1.01 -11.34 4.75
N PHE A 38 -2.24 -11.52 5.23
CA PHE A 38 -2.96 -12.77 5.10
C PHE A 38 -3.65 -12.89 3.75
N LYS A 39 -3.81 -14.11 3.28
CA LYS A 39 -4.51 -14.39 2.02
C LYS A 39 -5.94 -13.88 2.04
N GLY A 40 -6.34 -13.14 1.00
CA GLY A 40 -7.66 -12.50 0.90
C GLY A 40 -7.83 -11.24 1.76
N GLU A 41 -6.79 -10.80 2.48
CA GLU A 41 -6.79 -9.59 3.31
C GLU A 41 -6.50 -8.34 2.50
N THR A 42 -7.04 -7.21 2.94
CA THR A 42 -6.51 -5.87 2.62
C THR A 42 -5.77 -5.31 3.82
N LEU A 43 -4.44 -5.25 3.73
CA LEU A 43 -3.63 -4.46 4.67
C LEU A 43 -3.50 -3.03 4.16
N GLY A 44 -4.07 -2.07 4.88
CA GLY A 44 -3.88 -0.63 4.63
C GLY A 44 -2.53 -0.16 5.18
N LEU A 45 -1.79 0.65 4.43
CA LEU A 45 -0.58 1.30 4.90
C LEU A 45 -0.74 2.83 4.76
N VAL A 46 -0.80 3.53 5.91
CA VAL A 46 -1.09 4.96 5.98
C VAL A 46 0.04 5.75 6.64
N GLY A 47 0.05 7.06 6.46
CA GLY A 47 1.01 7.99 7.03
C GLY A 47 1.20 9.22 6.18
N GLU A 48 1.93 10.22 6.68
CA GLU A 48 2.23 11.47 5.96
C GLU A 48 2.97 11.21 4.64
N SER A 49 2.87 12.15 3.69
CA SER A 49 3.60 12.07 2.43
C SER A 49 5.11 11.97 2.69
N GLY A 50 5.81 11.13 1.92
CA GLY A 50 7.25 10.92 2.08
C GLY A 50 7.66 10.03 3.25
N CYS A 51 6.75 9.44 4.04
CA CYS A 51 7.11 8.57 5.16
C CYS A 51 7.63 7.17 4.76
N GLY A 52 7.63 6.81 3.45
CA GLY A 52 8.21 5.57 2.95
C GLY A 52 7.21 4.53 2.42
N LYS A 53 5.90 4.75 2.44
CA LYS A 53 4.84 3.80 2.03
C LYS A 53 5.05 3.23 0.62
N THR A 54 5.15 4.09 -0.39
CA THR A 54 5.42 3.69 -1.78
C THR A 54 6.72 2.89 -1.90
N THR A 55 7.77 3.31 -1.18
CA THR A 55 9.04 2.58 -1.16
C THR A 55 8.86 1.19 -0.54
N CYS A 56 8.10 1.08 0.54
CA CYS A 56 7.78 -0.20 1.18
C CYS A 56 7.06 -1.13 0.20
N GLY A 57 5.97 -0.70 -0.43
CA GLY A 57 5.23 -1.50 -1.41
C GLY A 57 6.08 -1.93 -2.61
N ARG A 58 6.89 -1.02 -3.17
CA ARG A 58 7.80 -1.33 -4.29
C ARG A 58 8.92 -2.30 -3.89
N THR A 59 9.38 -2.23 -2.65
CA THR A 59 10.40 -3.14 -2.13
C THR A 59 9.80 -4.54 -1.91
N VAL A 60 8.58 -4.64 -1.38
CA VAL A 60 7.84 -5.91 -1.24
C VAL A 60 7.67 -6.61 -2.60
N LEU A 61 7.39 -5.86 -3.67
CA LEU A 61 7.28 -6.39 -5.04
C LEU A 61 8.64 -6.66 -5.72
N GLY A 62 9.76 -6.40 -5.05
CA GLY A 62 11.09 -6.55 -5.63
C GLY A 62 11.40 -5.57 -6.76
N LEU A 63 10.65 -4.45 -6.88
CA LEU A 63 10.96 -3.35 -7.81
C LEU A 63 12.16 -2.55 -7.31
N TYR A 64 12.36 -2.49 -6.00
CA TYR A 64 13.59 -2.03 -5.37
C TYR A 64 14.25 -3.21 -4.64
N PRO A 65 15.56 -3.40 -4.78
CA PRO A 65 16.27 -4.41 -4.00
C PRO A 65 16.22 -4.06 -2.51
N VAL A 66 16.02 -5.04 -1.67
CA VAL A 66 16.08 -4.92 -0.22
C VAL A 66 17.51 -4.57 0.19
N THR A 67 17.70 -3.68 1.16
CA THR A 67 19.02 -3.37 1.72
C THR A 67 19.40 -4.39 2.80
N GLU A 68 18.47 -4.69 3.72
CA GLU A 68 18.58 -5.71 4.77
C GLU A 68 17.19 -6.28 5.07
N GLY A 69 17.14 -7.45 5.70
CA GLY A 69 15.90 -8.16 6.02
C GLY A 69 15.40 -9.04 4.85
N THR A 70 14.20 -9.57 4.99
CA THR A 70 13.64 -10.51 4.01
C THR A 70 12.19 -10.23 3.68
N VAL A 71 11.79 -10.66 2.49
CA VAL A 71 10.40 -10.72 2.03
C VAL A 71 10.12 -12.13 1.55
N GLU A 72 9.07 -12.75 2.10
CA GLU A 72 8.58 -14.05 1.66
C GLU A 72 7.20 -13.92 1.04
N TYR A 73 6.95 -14.70 0.01
CA TYR A 73 5.66 -14.83 -0.66
C TYR A 73 5.26 -16.30 -0.73
N ALA A 74 4.12 -16.65 -0.14
CA ALA A 74 3.65 -18.03 -0.01
C ALA A 74 4.74 -18.99 0.54
N GLY A 75 5.44 -18.55 1.61
CA GLY A 75 6.52 -19.31 2.26
C GLY A 75 7.83 -19.39 1.48
N LYS A 76 7.94 -18.73 0.31
CA LYS A 76 9.17 -18.67 -0.49
C LYS A 76 9.82 -17.29 -0.35
N ASN A 77 11.12 -17.26 0.00
CA ASN A 77 11.89 -16.03 0.04
C ASN A 77 12.00 -15.42 -1.38
N VAL A 78 11.50 -14.19 -1.54
CA VAL A 78 11.49 -13.46 -2.82
C VAL A 78 12.47 -12.27 -2.84
N THR A 79 13.23 -12.07 -1.77
CA THR A 79 14.16 -10.94 -1.61
C THR A 79 15.22 -10.88 -2.71
N ASN A 80 15.75 -12.04 -3.11
CA ASN A 80 16.86 -12.17 -4.06
C ASN A 80 16.58 -13.26 -5.11
N LEU A 81 15.42 -13.20 -5.77
CA LEU A 81 15.05 -14.16 -6.81
C LEU A 81 16.03 -14.13 -8.00
N LYS A 82 16.42 -15.30 -8.49
CA LYS A 82 17.17 -15.45 -9.73
C LYS A 82 16.31 -15.03 -10.92
N LYS A 83 16.94 -14.66 -12.04
CA LYS A 83 16.24 -14.22 -13.26
C LYS A 83 15.18 -15.20 -13.76
N ASN A 84 15.40 -16.50 -13.63
CA ASN A 84 14.46 -17.55 -14.04
C ASN A 84 13.28 -17.74 -13.07
N GLU A 85 13.37 -17.24 -11.84
CA GLU A 85 12.31 -17.30 -10.82
C GLU A 85 11.44 -16.04 -10.79
N LEU A 86 11.97 -14.91 -11.28
CA LEU A 86 11.24 -13.63 -11.33
C LEU A 86 9.89 -13.73 -12.04
N PRO A 87 9.72 -14.41 -13.19
CA PRO A 87 8.42 -14.52 -13.86
C PRO A 87 7.36 -15.17 -12.99
N TRP A 88 7.73 -16.19 -12.19
CA TRP A 88 6.83 -16.85 -11.26
C TRP A 88 6.23 -15.88 -10.23
N PHE A 89 7.07 -15.03 -9.64
CA PHE A 89 6.63 -14.03 -8.65
C PHE A 89 5.87 -12.87 -9.30
N LYS A 90 6.43 -12.32 -10.39
CA LYS A 90 5.83 -11.18 -11.10
C LYS A 90 4.45 -11.48 -11.70
N LYS A 91 4.17 -12.74 -12.07
CA LYS A 91 2.83 -13.13 -12.49
C LYS A 91 1.83 -13.05 -11.34
N ARG A 92 2.23 -13.44 -10.12
CA ARG A 92 1.36 -13.53 -8.94
C ARG A 92 1.21 -12.23 -8.16
N ALA A 93 2.21 -11.37 -8.24
CA ALA A 93 2.29 -10.12 -7.49
C ALA A 93 2.37 -8.94 -8.46
N GLN A 94 1.34 -8.10 -8.47
CA GLN A 94 1.18 -6.99 -9.40
C GLN A 94 1.09 -5.65 -8.69
N MET A 95 1.13 -4.55 -9.44
CA MET A 95 1.03 -3.20 -8.91
C MET A 95 0.01 -2.36 -9.68
N ILE A 96 -0.84 -1.66 -8.94
CA ILE A 96 -1.64 -0.54 -9.43
C ILE A 96 -0.92 0.73 -9.02
N PHE A 97 -0.56 1.56 -10.00
CA PHE A 97 0.28 2.74 -9.79
C PHE A 97 -0.53 3.99 -9.42
N GLN A 98 0.13 4.91 -8.75
CA GLN A 98 -0.41 6.19 -8.28
C GLN A 98 -0.85 7.10 -9.43
N ASP A 99 -0.03 7.21 -10.47
CA ASP A 99 -0.32 8.05 -11.64
C ASP A 99 -0.79 7.18 -12.81
N PRO A 100 -2.10 7.22 -13.12
CA PRO A 100 -2.65 6.46 -14.23
C PRO A 100 -2.18 6.99 -15.59
N TYR A 101 -1.72 8.24 -15.69
CA TYR A 101 -1.15 8.82 -16.89
C TYR A 101 0.25 8.29 -17.20
N ALA A 102 1.13 8.36 -16.21
CA ALA A 102 2.52 7.92 -16.39
C ALA A 102 2.64 6.39 -16.47
N SER A 103 1.63 5.65 -16.02
CA SER A 103 1.66 4.19 -15.98
C SER A 103 1.22 3.49 -17.27
N LEU A 104 0.59 4.20 -18.20
CA LEU A 104 0.09 3.65 -19.48
C LEU A 104 0.90 4.24 -20.64
N ASP A 105 1.43 3.40 -21.56
CA ASP A 105 2.12 3.91 -22.75
C ASP A 105 1.08 4.60 -23.67
N PRO A 106 1.22 5.91 -23.91
CA PRO A 106 0.25 6.67 -24.71
C PRO A 106 0.22 6.28 -26.19
N ARG A 107 1.19 5.49 -26.66
CA ARG A 107 1.32 5.03 -28.05
C ARG A 107 0.64 3.68 -28.30
N MET A 108 0.26 2.98 -27.22
CA MET A 108 -0.43 1.70 -27.29
C MET A 108 -1.93 1.87 -27.12
N THR A 109 -2.72 1.00 -27.77
CA THR A 109 -4.15 0.93 -27.49
C THR A 109 -4.41 0.32 -26.11
N VAL A 110 -5.57 0.57 -25.53
CA VAL A 110 -5.97 -0.01 -24.24
C VAL A 110 -5.93 -1.55 -24.29
N GLY A 111 -6.38 -2.13 -25.40
CA GLY A 111 -6.31 -3.58 -25.59
C GLY A 111 -4.88 -4.12 -25.59
N ASP A 112 -3.95 -3.41 -26.24
CA ASP A 112 -2.54 -3.81 -26.28
C ASP A 112 -1.87 -3.70 -24.89
N ILE A 113 -2.16 -2.62 -24.15
CA ILE A 113 -1.68 -2.42 -22.77
C ILE A 113 -2.13 -3.57 -21.86
N ILE A 114 -3.37 -4.02 -21.99
CA ILE A 114 -3.90 -5.15 -21.17
C ILE A 114 -3.29 -6.48 -21.63
N LYS A 115 -3.14 -6.69 -22.94
CA LYS A 115 -2.58 -7.91 -23.51
C LYS A 115 -1.10 -8.12 -23.22
N GLU A 116 -0.32 -7.05 -23.08
CA GLU A 116 1.12 -7.10 -22.90
C GLU A 116 1.56 -8.09 -21.81
N GLY A 117 0.88 -8.04 -20.64
CA GLY A 117 1.15 -8.99 -19.55
C GLY A 117 0.85 -10.43 -19.93
N MET A 118 -0.24 -10.68 -20.64
CA MET A 118 -0.62 -12.03 -21.09
C MET A 118 0.42 -12.59 -22.05
N GLU A 119 0.91 -11.79 -22.99
CA GLU A 119 1.91 -12.17 -24.00
C GLU A 119 3.26 -12.46 -23.34
N ASN A 120 3.71 -11.58 -22.44
CA ASN A 120 4.97 -11.74 -21.71
C ASN A 120 5.05 -13.01 -20.87
N PHE A 121 3.91 -13.47 -20.33
CA PHE A 121 3.83 -14.71 -19.53
C PHE A 121 3.31 -15.92 -20.33
N GLY A 122 3.09 -15.78 -21.65
CA GLY A 122 2.62 -16.86 -22.51
C GLY A 122 1.22 -17.36 -22.17
N LEU A 123 0.34 -16.48 -21.66
CA LEU A 123 -1.03 -16.79 -21.33
C LEU A 123 -1.93 -16.67 -22.57
N TYR A 124 -2.97 -17.51 -22.63
CA TYR A 124 -3.94 -17.47 -23.73
C TYR A 124 -3.24 -17.51 -25.10
N PRO A 125 -2.75 -18.68 -25.56
CA PRO A 125 -1.89 -18.81 -26.73
C PRO A 125 -2.54 -18.29 -28.03
N ASN A 126 -3.86 -18.38 -28.15
CA ASN A 126 -4.61 -17.89 -29.32
C ASN A 126 -4.91 -16.40 -29.21
N LYS A 127 -4.87 -15.71 -30.35
CA LYS A 127 -5.16 -14.26 -30.41
C LYS A 127 -6.58 -13.96 -29.97
N GLU A 128 -7.52 -14.77 -30.45
CA GLU A 128 -8.94 -14.65 -30.16
C GLU A 128 -9.24 -14.80 -28.66
N GLU A 129 -8.60 -15.76 -27.99
CA GLU A 129 -8.72 -15.97 -26.54
C GLU A 129 -8.20 -14.76 -25.76
N ARG A 130 -7.07 -14.18 -26.17
CA ARG A 130 -6.53 -12.95 -25.54
C ARG A 130 -7.46 -11.75 -25.73
N GLU A 131 -8.05 -11.58 -26.91
CA GLU A 131 -9.00 -10.50 -27.17
C GLU A 131 -10.27 -10.65 -26.33
N GLU A 132 -10.82 -11.86 -26.24
CA GLU A 132 -11.99 -12.11 -25.39
C GLU A 132 -11.67 -11.85 -23.91
N ARG A 133 -10.49 -12.27 -23.43
CA ARG A 133 -10.04 -11.96 -22.07
C ARG A 133 -9.90 -10.45 -21.83
N VAL A 134 -9.41 -9.68 -22.79
CA VAL A 134 -9.38 -8.21 -22.69
C VAL A 134 -10.79 -7.65 -22.54
N TYR A 135 -11.77 -8.14 -23.33
CA TYR A 135 -13.15 -7.67 -23.22
C TYR A 135 -13.80 -8.04 -21.90
N GLU A 136 -13.51 -9.21 -21.36
CA GLU A 136 -13.94 -9.60 -20.00
C GLU A 136 -13.37 -8.67 -18.94
N LEU A 137 -12.07 -8.39 -18.98
CA LEU A 137 -11.40 -7.49 -18.03
C LEU A 137 -11.94 -6.06 -18.12
N LEU A 138 -12.19 -5.54 -19.32
CA LEU A 138 -12.81 -4.24 -19.51
C LEU A 138 -14.21 -4.19 -18.88
N ARG A 139 -15.05 -5.21 -19.10
CA ARG A 139 -16.38 -5.32 -18.46
C ARG A 139 -16.26 -5.39 -16.95
N LEU A 140 -15.30 -6.14 -16.43
CA LEU A 140 -15.07 -6.33 -15.00
C LEU A 140 -14.76 -5.00 -14.28
N VAL A 141 -14.02 -4.10 -14.96
CA VAL A 141 -13.72 -2.77 -14.43
C VAL A 141 -14.75 -1.70 -14.84
N GLY A 142 -15.86 -2.09 -15.47
CA GLY A 142 -16.96 -1.19 -15.89
C GLY A 142 -16.66 -0.36 -17.12
N LEU A 143 -15.87 -0.89 -18.05
CA LEU A 143 -15.59 -0.33 -19.36
C LEU A 143 -16.21 -1.19 -20.47
N ASN A 144 -16.40 -0.63 -21.66
CA ASN A 144 -16.98 -1.32 -22.82
C ASN A 144 -15.88 -1.92 -23.71
N LYS A 145 -16.22 -2.95 -24.49
CA LYS A 145 -15.29 -3.60 -25.42
C LYS A 145 -14.72 -2.65 -26.49
N GLU A 146 -15.51 -1.67 -26.93
CA GLU A 146 -15.11 -0.68 -27.91
C GLU A 146 -13.96 0.21 -27.40
N HIS A 147 -13.73 0.24 -26.09
CA HIS A 147 -12.62 0.95 -25.49
C HIS A 147 -11.26 0.28 -25.77
N ALA A 148 -11.23 -1.00 -26.15
CA ALA A 148 -10.00 -1.73 -26.43
C ALA A 148 -9.16 -1.12 -27.55
N THR A 149 -9.79 -0.51 -28.56
CA THR A 149 -9.11 0.10 -29.71
C THR A 149 -8.72 1.56 -29.53
N ARG A 150 -9.11 2.18 -28.42
CA ARG A 150 -8.79 3.57 -28.10
C ARG A 150 -7.45 3.71 -27.39
N PHE A 151 -6.92 4.92 -27.41
CA PHE A 151 -5.67 5.29 -26.74
C PHE A 151 -5.92 5.89 -25.35
N PRO A 152 -4.97 5.78 -24.39
CA PRO A 152 -5.13 6.29 -23.02
C PRO A 152 -5.53 7.76 -22.94
N HIS A 153 -5.08 8.62 -23.86
CA HIS A 153 -5.39 10.05 -23.83
C HIS A 153 -6.87 10.38 -24.12
N GLU A 154 -7.64 9.42 -24.64
CA GLU A 154 -9.09 9.57 -24.92
C GLU A 154 -9.96 9.31 -23.68
N PHE A 155 -9.36 8.99 -22.53
CA PHE A 155 -10.07 8.60 -21.31
C PHE A 155 -9.90 9.60 -20.17
N SER A 156 -10.91 9.68 -19.29
CA SER A 156 -10.80 10.41 -18.04
C SER A 156 -9.80 9.77 -17.08
N GLY A 157 -9.36 10.49 -16.04
CA GLY A 157 -8.45 9.97 -15.02
C GLY A 157 -8.98 8.68 -14.37
N GLY A 158 -10.26 8.66 -13.97
CA GLY A 158 -10.89 7.47 -13.39
C GLY A 158 -11.00 6.28 -14.34
N GLN A 159 -11.25 6.54 -15.64
CA GLN A 159 -11.25 5.48 -16.66
C GLN A 159 -9.84 4.93 -16.88
N ARG A 160 -8.81 5.77 -16.90
CA ARG A 160 -7.41 5.31 -16.99
C ARG A 160 -7.01 4.47 -15.78
N GLN A 161 -7.46 4.85 -14.59
CA GLN A 161 -7.23 4.04 -13.39
C GLN A 161 -7.87 2.66 -13.52
N ARG A 162 -9.10 2.57 -14.05
CA ARG A 162 -9.76 1.29 -14.34
C ARG A 162 -9.01 0.46 -15.38
N ILE A 163 -8.40 1.09 -16.39
CA ILE A 163 -7.52 0.41 -17.36
C ILE A 163 -6.27 -0.12 -16.65
N GLY A 164 -5.65 0.66 -15.76
CA GLY A 164 -4.53 0.20 -14.94
C GLY A 164 -4.87 -0.99 -14.04
N ILE A 165 -6.09 -1.01 -13.48
CA ILE A 165 -6.62 -2.16 -12.72
C ILE A 165 -6.79 -3.37 -13.64
N ALA A 166 -7.41 -3.21 -14.82
CA ALA A 166 -7.59 -4.28 -15.80
C ALA A 166 -6.25 -4.89 -16.25
N ARG A 167 -5.23 -4.04 -16.48
CA ARG A 167 -3.87 -4.47 -16.80
C ARG A 167 -3.25 -5.32 -15.67
N ALA A 168 -3.40 -4.89 -14.42
CA ALA A 168 -2.88 -5.66 -13.28
C ALA A 168 -3.57 -7.03 -13.16
N LEU A 169 -4.87 -7.11 -13.47
CA LEU A 169 -5.65 -8.35 -13.44
C LEU A 169 -5.38 -9.29 -14.61
N ALA A 170 -4.75 -8.81 -15.69
CA ALA A 170 -4.56 -9.55 -16.93
C ALA A 170 -3.77 -10.87 -16.79
N VAL A 171 -2.97 -10.99 -15.73
CA VAL A 171 -2.12 -12.15 -15.45
C VAL A 171 -2.64 -13.03 -14.32
N ASP A 172 -3.88 -12.81 -13.87
CA ASP A 172 -4.54 -13.52 -12.76
C ASP A 172 -3.69 -13.52 -11.48
N PRO A 173 -3.38 -12.33 -10.92
CA PRO A 173 -2.54 -12.20 -9.72
C PRO A 173 -3.29 -12.67 -8.47
N GLU A 174 -2.54 -13.05 -7.44
CA GLU A 174 -3.05 -13.34 -6.10
C GLU A 174 -2.85 -12.16 -5.14
N PHE A 175 -1.83 -11.34 -5.41
CA PHE A 175 -1.44 -10.19 -4.59
C PHE A 175 -1.27 -8.93 -5.43
N ILE A 176 -1.82 -7.81 -4.95
CA ILE A 176 -1.69 -6.51 -5.63
C ILE A 176 -1.30 -5.44 -4.62
N VAL A 177 -0.22 -4.72 -4.91
CA VAL A 177 0.11 -3.46 -4.22
C VAL A 177 -0.62 -2.32 -4.92
N CYS A 178 -1.55 -1.68 -4.23
CA CYS A 178 -2.26 -0.49 -4.69
C CYS A 178 -1.54 0.75 -4.15
N ASP A 179 -0.65 1.36 -4.95
CA ASP A 179 0.14 2.52 -4.56
C ASP A 179 -0.64 3.80 -4.84
N GLU A 180 -1.28 4.36 -3.82
CA GLU A 180 -2.12 5.57 -3.88
C GLU A 180 -3.10 5.60 -5.07
N PRO A 181 -3.89 4.54 -5.30
CA PRO A 181 -4.64 4.33 -6.55
C PRO A 181 -5.76 5.36 -6.80
N ILE A 182 -5.98 6.26 -5.86
CA ILE A 182 -7.09 7.23 -5.89
C ILE A 182 -6.63 8.68 -5.73
N SER A 183 -5.34 8.94 -5.46
CA SER A 183 -4.83 10.27 -5.08
C SER A 183 -5.00 11.35 -6.15
N ALA A 184 -5.02 10.96 -7.44
CA ALA A 184 -5.15 11.87 -8.59
C ALA A 184 -6.60 11.99 -9.10
N LEU A 185 -7.60 11.50 -8.34
CA LEU A 185 -8.99 11.41 -8.77
C LEU A 185 -9.91 12.29 -7.92
N ASP A 186 -11.01 12.76 -8.51
CA ASP A 186 -12.09 13.45 -7.79
C ASP A 186 -12.76 12.53 -6.77
N VAL A 187 -13.27 13.09 -5.66
CA VAL A 187 -13.84 12.35 -4.52
C VAL A 187 -14.90 11.32 -4.93
N SER A 188 -15.79 11.68 -5.86
CA SER A 188 -16.84 10.76 -6.36
C SER A 188 -16.26 9.57 -7.12
N ILE A 189 -15.20 9.79 -7.87
CA ILE A 189 -14.49 8.75 -8.64
C ILE A 189 -13.63 7.89 -7.71
N GLN A 190 -13.01 8.49 -6.68
CA GLN A 190 -12.28 7.75 -5.64
C GLN A 190 -13.16 6.66 -5.03
N ALA A 191 -14.38 7.01 -4.59
CA ALA A 191 -15.32 6.05 -4.01
C ALA A 191 -15.69 4.91 -4.98
N GLN A 192 -15.87 5.23 -6.26
CA GLN A 192 -16.15 4.21 -7.29
C GLN A 192 -14.97 3.23 -7.48
N VAL A 193 -13.72 3.73 -7.50
CA VAL A 193 -12.53 2.90 -7.66
C VAL A 193 -12.32 2.03 -6.42
N VAL A 194 -12.50 2.57 -5.21
CA VAL A 194 -12.40 1.79 -3.96
C VAL A 194 -13.46 0.68 -3.92
N ASN A 195 -14.73 1.00 -4.24
CA ASN A 195 -15.79 -0.01 -4.32
C ASN A 195 -15.51 -1.09 -5.36
N LEU A 196 -14.91 -0.71 -6.51
CA LEU A 196 -14.47 -1.67 -7.52
C LEU A 196 -13.40 -2.61 -6.95
N LEU A 197 -12.37 -2.09 -6.26
CA LEU A 197 -11.32 -2.92 -5.65
C LEU A 197 -11.88 -3.87 -4.58
N VAL A 198 -12.81 -3.40 -3.73
CA VAL A 198 -13.52 -4.25 -2.74
C VAL A 198 -14.32 -5.36 -3.42
N LYS A 199 -15.03 -5.03 -4.52
CA LYS A 199 -15.76 -6.03 -5.32
C LYS A 199 -14.82 -7.08 -5.89
N LEU A 200 -13.73 -6.64 -6.55
CA LEU A 200 -12.73 -7.53 -7.15
C LEU A 200 -12.05 -8.43 -6.12
N GLN A 201 -11.75 -7.92 -4.93
CA GLN A 201 -11.20 -8.72 -3.83
C GLN A 201 -12.13 -9.87 -3.47
N ARG A 202 -13.42 -9.59 -3.30
CA ARG A 202 -14.42 -10.60 -2.91
C ARG A 202 -14.68 -11.63 -4.00
N GLU A 203 -14.76 -11.19 -5.26
CA GLU A 203 -15.09 -12.06 -6.40
C GLU A 203 -13.91 -12.91 -6.85
N LEU A 204 -12.67 -12.39 -6.75
CA LEU A 204 -11.46 -13.04 -7.24
C LEU A 204 -10.54 -13.57 -6.13
N GLY A 205 -10.86 -13.33 -4.86
CA GLY A 205 -10.04 -13.75 -3.72
C GLY A 205 -8.69 -13.02 -3.63
N LEU A 206 -8.62 -11.78 -4.11
CA LEU A 206 -7.39 -10.99 -4.17
C LEU A 206 -6.91 -10.58 -2.78
N THR A 207 -5.60 -10.48 -2.62
CA THR A 207 -4.94 -9.92 -1.44
C THR A 207 -4.35 -8.56 -1.78
N TYR A 208 -4.54 -7.55 -0.93
CA TYR A 208 -4.06 -6.20 -1.19
C TYR A 208 -3.11 -5.68 -0.12
N LEU A 209 -2.06 -4.98 -0.56
CA LEU A 209 -1.40 -3.94 0.22
C LEU A 209 -1.88 -2.59 -0.32
N PHE A 210 -2.78 -1.93 0.42
CA PHE A 210 -3.42 -0.69 0.01
C PHE A 210 -2.72 0.52 0.64
N ILE A 211 -1.95 1.25 -0.15
CA ILE A 211 -1.22 2.43 0.28
C ILE A 211 -2.05 3.67 -0.03
N ALA A 212 -2.33 4.48 0.99
CA ALA A 212 -3.02 5.75 0.82
C ALA A 212 -2.64 6.76 1.91
N HIS A 213 -2.92 8.02 1.65
CA HIS A 213 -2.86 9.09 2.65
C HIS A 213 -4.24 9.44 3.22
N ASP A 214 -5.33 9.06 2.53
CA ASP A 214 -6.71 9.25 2.99
C ASP A 214 -7.13 8.11 3.92
N LEU A 215 -7.13 8.41 5.22
CA LEU A 215 -7.52 7.48 6.28
C LEU A 215 -8.99 7.07 6.20
N SER A 216 -9.89 7.92 5.65
CA SER A 216 -11.32 7.59 5.54
C SER A 216 -11.52 6.46 4.53
N MET A 217 -10.84 6.50 3.39
CA MET A 217 -10.90 5.47 2.36
C MET A 217 -10.24 4.17 2.84
N VAL A 218 -9.11 4.27 3.55
CA VAL A 218 -8.44 3.11 4.14
C VAL A 218 -9.33 2.40 5.16
N LYS A 219 -10.06 3.15 5.99
CA LYS A 219 -11.04 2.58 6.93
C LYS A 219 -12.09 1.72 6.22
N HIS A 220 -12.51 2.12 5.02
CA HIS A 220 -13.56 1.44 4.28
C HIS A 220 -13.09 0.14 3.62
N ILE A 221 -11.85 0.11 3.11
CA ILE A 221 -11.34 -1.02 2.31
C ILE A 221 -10.51 -2.02 3.14
N SER A 222 -9.89 -1.58 4.24
CA SER A 222 -8.85 -2.37 4.92
C SER A 222 -9.39 -3.19 6.08
N ASP A 223 -8.92 -4.43 6.19
CA ASP A 223 -9.15 -5.32 7.34
C ASP A 223 -8.24 -4.94 8.52
N ARG A 224 -6.96 -4.70 8.23
CA ARG A 224 -5.94 -4.21 9.16
C ARG A 224 -5.26 -2.98 8.59
N VAL A 225 -4.72 -2.14 9.47
CA VAL A 225 -4.05 -0.89 9.07
C VAL A 225 -2.73 -0.76 9.81
N GLY A 226 -1.65 -0.57 9.06
CA GLY A 226 -0.34 -0.17 9.53
C GLY A 226 -0.14 1.33 9.36
N VAL A 227 0.26 2.01 10.42
CA VAL A 227 0.59 3.44 10.41
C VAL A 227 2.10 3.59 10.29
N MET A 228 2.55 4.27 9.25
CA MET A 228 3.98 4.44 8.96
C MET A 228 4.43 5.88 9.21
N TYR A 229 5.54 6.06 9.91
CA TYR A 229 6.17 7.34 10.16
C TYR A 229 7.68 7.26 9.94
N MET A 230 8.22 8.09 9.05
CA MET A 230 9.66 8.19 8.74
C MET A 230 10.37 6.82 8.61
N GLY A 231 9.81 5.92 7.82
CA GLY A 231 10.39 4.61 7.52
C GLY A 231 10.04 3.49 8.50
N HIS A 232 9.35 3.75 9.60
CA HIS A 232 8.95 2.75 10.60
C HIS A 232 7.44 2.54 10.64
N ILE A 233 6.97 1.33 10.92
CA ILE A 233 5.59 1.09 11.36
C ILE A 233 5.54 1.44 12.85
N VAL A 234 4.70 2.42 13.19
CA VAL A 234 4.53 2.89 14.56
C VAL A 234 3.33 2.28 15.26
N GLU A 235 2.34 1.83 14.49
CA GLU A 235 1.16 1.14 15.00
C GLU A 235 0.57 0.22 13.92
N LEU A 236 0.09 -0.96 14.32
CA LEU A 236 -0.56 -1.95 13.45
C LEU A 236 -1.68 -2.62 14.23
N ALA A 237 -2.91 -2.54 13.70
CA ALA A 237 -4.07 -3.18 14.33
C ALA A 237 -5.15 -3.50 13.30
N SER A 238 -6.24 -4.17 13.73
CA SER A 238 -7.44 -4.25 12.92
C SER A 238 -7.98 -2.85 12.60
N SER A 239 -8.56 -2.66 11.42
CA SER A 239 -9.11 -1.35 11.02
C SER A 239 -10.08 -0.83 12.09
N LYS A 240 -10.98 -1.71 12.59
CA LYS A 240 -11.95 -1.36 13.63
C LYS A 240 -11.27 -0.84 14.90
N GLU A 241 -10.26 -1.54 15.38
CA GLU A 241 -9.55 -1.20 16.62
C GLU A 241 -8.73 0.07 16.47
N LEU A 242 -7.95 0.21 15.38
CA LEU A 242 -7.13 1.39 15.14
C LEU A 242 -7.95 2.69 15.14
N TYR A 243 -9.14 2.67 14.53
CA TYR A 243 -10.01 3.86 14.47
C TYR A 243 -10.82 4.11 15.73
N ALA A 244 -11.06 3.09 16.54
CA ALA A 244 -11.79 3.21 17.81
C ALA A 244 -10.87 3.55 18.98
N ASN A 245 -9.67 2.95 19.02
CA ASN A 245 -8.75 2.97 20.15
C ASN A 245 -7.29 3.12 19.70
N PRO A 246 -6.92 4.19 18.96
CA PRO A 246 -5.54 4.43 18.56
C PRO A 246 -4.63 4.57 19.79
N GLN A 247 -3.46 3.95 19.76
CA GLN A 247 -2.55 3.93 20.90
C GLN A 247 -1.38 4.90 20.72
N HIS A 248 -0.69 4.84 19.57
CA HIS A 248 0.48 5.68 19.33
C HIS A 248 0.09 7.17 19.22
N PRO A 249 0.82 8.10 19.85
CA PRO A 249 0.50 9.55 19.80
C PRO A 249 0.39 10.13 18.40
N TYR A 250 1.20 9.65 17.45
CA TYR A 250 1.10 10.05 16.04
C TYR A 250 -0.20 9.58 15.40
N THR A 251 -0.63 8.34 15.63
CA THR A 251 -1.91 7.81 15.13
C THR A 251 -3.09 8.60 15.66
N LYS A 252 -3.07 8.93 16.98
CA LYS A 252 -4.10 9.79 17.60
C LYS A 252 -4.21 11.14 16.91
N ALA A 253 -3.07 11.76 16.62
CA ALA A 253 -3.03 13.05 15.92
C ALA A 253 -3.54 12.94 14.48
N LEU A 254 -3.08 11.94 13.71
CA LEU A 254 -3.56 11.69 12.34
C LEU A 254 -5.08 11.47 12.29
N LEU A 255 -5.62 10.61 13.15
CA LEU A 255 -7.06 10.32 13.19
C LEU A 255 -7.87 11.53 13.67
N SER A 256 -7.31 12.35 14.56
CA SER A 256 -7.97 13.59 14.99
C SER A 256 -8.11 14.61 13.86
N ALA A 257 -7.34 14.54 12.81
CA ALA A 257 -7.41 15.44 11.66
C ALA A 257 -8.46 15.02 10.61
N ILE A 258 -9.02 13.79 10.69
CA ILE A 258 -10.04 13.33 9.72
C ILE A 258 -11.31 14.15 9.87
N PRO A 259 -11.83 14.84 8.84
CA PRO A 259 -13.10 15.56 8.93
C PRO A 259 -14.27 14.63 9.24
N ILE A 260 -15.15 15.05 10.13
CA ILE A 260 -16.38 14.32 10.46
C ILE A 260 -17.52 14.90 9.60
N PRO A 261 -18.21 14.08 8.76
CA PRO A 261 -19.29 14.59 7.90
C PRO A 261 -20.58 14.89 8.70
N ASN A 262 -20.43 15.52 9.85
CA ASN A 262 -21.50 16.03 10.72
C ASN A 262 -21.03 17.36 11.32
N PRO A 263 -21.64 18.52 10.93
CA PRO A 263 -21.18 19.83 11.36
C PRO A 263 -21.19 20.06 12.87
N GLU A 264 -22.13 19.47 13.60
CA GLU A 264 -22.21 19.61 15.06
C GLU A 264 -21.09 18.83 15.76
N LYS A 265 -20.81 17.62 15.28
CA LYS A 265 -19.72 16.80 15.80
C LYS A 265 -18.35 17.39 15.44
N GLU A 266 -18.22 17.94 14.22
CA GLU A 266 -16.97 18.56 13.77
C GLU A 266 -16.64 19.81 14.60
N LYS A 267 -17.62 20.67 14.96
CA LYS A 267 -17.41 21.84 15.84
C LYS A 267 -16.89 21.48 17.23
N ASN A 268 -17.29 20.32 17.75
CA ASN A 268 -16.90 19.87 19.10
C ASN A 268 -15.67 18.93 19.08
N LYS A 269 -15.08 18.68 17.91
CA LYS A 269 -13.96 17.81 17.77
C LYS A 269 -12.67 18.46 18.24
N VAL A 270 -11.93 17.76 19.09
CA VAL A 270 -10.60 18.18 19.53
C VAL A 270 -9.58 17.67 18.51
N VAL A 271 -9.05 18.58 17.70
CA VAL A 271 -7.93 18.25 16.80
C VAL A 271 -6.64 18.32 17.62
N LEU A 272 -5.84 17.26 17.55
CA LEU A 272 -4.53 17.20 18.18
C LEU A 272 -3.48 17.74 17.18
N PRO A 273 -2.98 18.95 17.35
CA PRO A 273 -2.01 19.51 16.40
C PRO A 273 -0.71 18.70 16.45
N LEU A 274 -0.16 18.43 15.26
CA LEU A 274 1.20 17.92 15.13
C LEU A 274 2.14 19.13 15.09
N GLU A 275 2.73 19.49 16.21
CA GLU A 275 3.68 20.58 16.32
C GLU A 275 5.06 20.19 15.73
N GLY A 276 5.76 21.17 15.16
CA GLY A 276 7.10 20.98 14.60
C GLY A 276 7.12 20.40 13.18
N GLU A 277 8.28 20.49 12.56
CA GLU A 277 8.54 19.97 11.22
C GLU A 277 8.82 18.46 11.25
N VAL A 278 8.49 17.78 10.15
CA VAL A 278 8.90 16.40 9.93
C VAL A 278 10.43 16.38 9.84
N GLY A 279 11.07 15.61 10.70
CA GLY A 279 12.51 15.47 10.70
C GLY A 279 13.04 14.96 9.35
N SER A 280 14.35 15.12 9.12
CA SER A 280 14.98 14.59 7.92
C SER A 280 15.16 13.07 8.05
N PRO A 281 14.71 12.26 7.07
CA PRO A 281 14.99 10.83 7.05
C PRO A 281 16.43 10.52 6.60
N ILE A 282 17.26 11.53 6.36
CA ILE A 282 18.66 11.40 5.97
C ILE A 282 19.52 11.33 7.22
N ASN A 283 20.35 10.29 7.35
CA ASN A 283 21.27 10.09 8.47
C ASN A 283 20.58 10.09 9.84
N CYS A 284 19.35 9.56 9.91
CA CYS A 284 18.65 9.47 11.19
C CYS A 284 19.47 8.64 12.20
N GLY A 285 19.69 9.23 13.36
CA GLY A 285 20.30 8.58 14.51
C GLY A 285 19.39 7.57 15.20
N PRO A 286 19.82 7.02 16.35
CA PRO A 286 18.98 6.21 17.21
C PRO A 286 17.82 7.04 17.78
N GLY A 287 16.83 6.38 18.34
CA GLY A 287 15.68 6.99 19.00
C GLY A 287 14.38 6.90 18.19
N CYS A 288 13.30 7.24 18.88
CA CYS A 288 11.96 7.29 18.28
C CYS A 288 11.89 8.39 17.22
N ARG A 289 11.52 8.03 16.00
CA ARG A 289 11.41 8.98 14.87
C ARG A 289 10.41 10.11 15.15
N PHE A 290 9.41 9.86 15.99
CA PHE A 290 8.39 10.82 16.35
C PHE A 290 8.75 11.68 17.57
N ALA A 291 9.87 11.42 18.24
CA ALA A 291 10.24 12.09 19.51
C ALA A 291 10.22 13.62 19.45
N SER A 292 10.66 14.24 18.34
CA SER A 292 10.69 15.70 18.17
C SER A 292 9.31 16.35 18.09
N ARG A 293 8.26 15.58 17.76
CA ARG A 293 6.87 16.04 17.63
C ARG A 293 5.94 15.47 18.70
N CYS A 294 6.50 14.64 19.59
CA CYS A 294 5.73 13.92 20.61
C CYS A 294 5.67 14.69 21.91
N LYS A 295 4.48 15.08 22.37
CA LYS A 295 4.31 15.76 23.66
C LYS A 295 4.63 14.89 24.88
N TYR A 296 4.75 13.56 24.68
CA TYR A 296 5.11 12.59 25.71
C TYR A 296 6.56 12.12 25.61
N ALA A 297 7.39 12.77 24.78
CA ALA A 297 8.76 12.36 24.56
C ALA A 297 9.58 12.44 25.86
N THR A 298 10.35 11.40 26.14
CA THR A 298 11.30 11.29 27.25
C THR A 298 12.73 11.23 26.71
N GLU A 299 13.74 11.29 27.60
CA GLU A 299 15.14 11.10 27.20
C GLU A 299 15.38 9.72 26.56
N ARG A 300 14.66 8.69 27.00
CA ARG A 300 14.71 7.36 26.38
C ARG A 300 14.27 7.41 24.91
N CYS A 301 13.20 8.16 24.61
CA CYS A 301 12.72 8.33 23.23
C CYS A 301 13.75 8.98 22.31
N LYS A 302 14.68 9.78 22.83
CA LYS A 302 15.75 10.40 22.03
C LYS A 302 16.90 9.44 21.71
N ASN A 303 17.11 8.45 22.56
CA ASN A 303 18.30 7.60 22.52
C ASN A 303 18.02 6.15 22.07
N GLU A 304 16.77 5.66 22.24
CA GLU A 304 16.38 4.29 21.94
C GLU A 304 15.23 4.26 20.94
N THR A 305 15.37 3.44 19.87
CA THR A 305 14.29 3.21 18.92
C THR A 305 13.29 2.22 19.52
N PRO A 306 11.99 2.58 19.67
CA PRO A 306 11.00 1.66 20.19
C PRO A 306 10.75 0.51 19.20
N VAL A 307 10.60 -0.70 19.72
CA VAL A 307 10.29 -1.90 18.94
C VAL A 307 8.78 -2.04 18.80
N LEU A 308 8.31 -2.46 17.61
CA LEU A 308 6.92 -2.80 17.40
C LEU A 308 6.57 -4.05 18.20
N LYS A 309 5.71 -3.95 19.21
CA LYS A 309 5.30 -5.05 20.07
C LYS A 309 3.80 -5.09 20.25
N GLU A 310 3.27 -6.27 20.52
CA GLU A 310 1.87 -6.45 20.84
C GLU A 310 1.57 -5.84 22.23
N ILE A 311 0.63 -4.91 22.27
CA ILE A 311 0.20 -4.20 23.48
C ILE A 311 -1.18 -4.67 23.94
N GLU A 312 -2.01 -5.09 23.00
CA GLU A 312 -3.30 -5.76 23.17
C GLU A 312 -3.44 -6.82 22.07
N LYS A 313 -4.41 -7.72 22.18
CA LYS A 313 -4.59 -8.79 21.20
C LYS A 313 -4.68 -8.26 19.77
N GLU A 314 -3.74 -8.64 18.91
CA GLU A 314 -3.59 -8.21 17.51
C GLU A 314 -3.45 -6.67 17.34
N HIS A 315 -3.04 -5.95 18.38
CA HIS A 315 -2.75 -4.52 18.36
C HIS A 315 -1.31 -4.28 18.77
N PHE A 316 -0.52 -3.79 17.85
CA PHE A 316 0.92 -3.58 17.98
C PHE A 316 1.24 -2.09 17.96
N ALA A 317 2.15 -1.65 18.84
CA ALA A 317 2.64 -0.28 18.83
C ALA A 317 4.15 -0.22 19.12
N ALA A 318 4.84 0.69 18.42
CA ALA A 318 6.26 0.99 18.64
C ALA A 318 6.38 2.28 19.46
N CYS A 319 6.17 2.19 20.78
CA CYS A 319 6.17 3.37 21.66
C CYS A 319 6.58 3.00 23.08
N HIS A 320 7.51 3.76 23.66
CA HIS A 320 7.96 3.56 25.04
C HIS A 320 6.92 3.86 26.12
N LEU A 321 5.75 4.39 25.78
CA LEU A 321 4.64 4.54 26.72
C LEU A 321 4.03 3.20 27.14
N PHE A 322 4.38 2.12 26.45
CA PHE A 322 3.85 0.77 26.68
C PHE A 322 4.93 -0.21 27.20
N ASP A 323 6.12 0.29 27.53
CA ASP A 323 7.22 -0.50 28.12
C ASP A 323 7.10 -0.68 29.62
#